data_c994562c7411cfffecc0500527c7346c
#
_entry.id   c994562c7411cfffecc0500527c7346c
#
_cell.length_a   1.000
_cell.length_b   1.000
_cell.length_c   1.000
_cell.angle_alpha   90.00
_cell.angle_beta   90.00
_cell.angle_gamma   90.00
#
_symmetry.space_group_name_H-M   'P 1'
#
loop_
_entity.id
_entity.type
_entity.pdbx_description
1 polymer ?
#
loop_
_entity_poly.entity_id
_entity_poly.type
_entity_poly.pdbx_seq_one_letter_code
_entity_poly.pdbx_strand_id
1 'polypeptide(L)'
;GAVDRVLVLCPSNTIEDGLLKKFKELASNSDLRDALPPSARVATPRIINASESIVDGSICVENYHAILENVKSSIRESLKGKGARVAVLNDEAHHVANESGKTSKKWKEFLHDPDYGFPFVVGVSGTCYVGDDYFADVVHRYSLRQAIEEKFVKKVEYVDELPAAAEIPEEKWQLIYNRHKDWKKKLKSRGIRPLTIVVTKTIADAERVAEELQDFLQEWERIDPGQAEAKVLCVTSAAKHQPNVARLRTVDSPASKVEWIVSVSMLSEGWDVKNVFQIVPHEERAFNSKLLIAQVLGRGLRRPD
;
A
#
# COMPACT_ATOMS: atom_id res chain seq x y z
N GLY A 1 -25.67 -21.73 1.23
CA GLY A 1 -24.36 -21.40 1.71
C GLY A 1 -24.35 -20.91 3.16
N ALA A 2 -23.17 -20.79 3.74
CA ALA A 2 -23.01 -20.28 5.11
C ALA A 2 -23.30 -18.77 5.22
N VAL A 3 -23.06 -18.04 4.13
CA VAL A 3 -23.28 -16.58 4.04
C VAL A 3 -23.97 -16.21 2.74
N ASP A 4 -24.74 -15.13 2.77
CA ASP A 4 -25.47 -14.61 1.62
C ASP A 4 -24.92 -13.23 1.18
N ARG A 5 -24.17 -12.55 2.03
CA ARG A 5 -23.65 -11.20 1.80
C ARG A 5 -22.19 -11.14 2.22
N VAL A 6 -21.45 -10.28 1.54
CA VAL A 6 -20.06 -10.00 1.89
C VAL A 6 -19.91 -8.48 2.09
N LEU A 7 -19.33 -8.08 3.21
CA LEU A 7 -18.90 -6.72 3.48
C LEU A 7 -17.38 -6.67 3.44
N VAL A 8 -16.81 -5.85 2.57
CA VAL A 8 -15.38 -5.61 2.47
C VAL A 8 -15.11 -4.21 3.02
N LEU A 9 -14.36 -4.12 4.10
CA LEU A 9 -13.97 -2.85 4.72
C LEU A 9 -12.50 -2.57 4.47
N CYS A 10 -12.17 -1.33 4.14
CA CYS A 10 -10.80 -0.88 3.88
C CYS A 10 -10.54 0.51 4.48
N PRO A 11 -9.26 0.92 4.68
CA PRO A 11 -8.93 2.13 5.42
C PRO A 11 -9.05 3.43 4.63
N SER A 12 -9.16 3.39 3.30
CA SER A 12 -9.16 4.62 2.50
C SER A 12 -9.95 4.50 1.19
N ASN A 13 -10.41 5.65 0.67
CA ASN A 13 -11.11 5.72 -0.61
C ASN A 13 -10.25 5.21 -1.79
N THR A 14 -8.94 5.40 -1.75
CA THR A 14 -8.04 4.91 -2.81
C THR A 14 -8.02 3.38 -2.86
N ILE A 15 -8.02 2.73 -1.69
CA ILE A 15 -8.09 1.27 -1.60
C ILE A 15 -9.48 0.79 -2.01
N GLU A 16 -10.53 1.45 -1.57
CA GLU A 16 -11.92 1.17 -1.95
C GLU A 16 -12.09 1.14 -3.46
N ASP A 17 -11.70 2.21 -4.16
CA ASP A 17 -11.76 2.29 -5.62
C ASP A 17 -11.02 1.14 -6.30
N GLY A 18 -9.83 0.81 -5.79
CA GLY A 18 -9.02 -0.30 -6.30
C GLY A 18 -9.68 -1.66 -6.10
N LEU A 19 -10.25 -1.89 -4.92
CA LEU A 19 -10.95 -3.13 -4.59
C LEU A 19 -12.25 -3.26 -5.38
N LEU A 20 -13.06 -2.21 -5.47
CA LEU A 20 -14.27 -2.19 -6.30
C LEU A 20 -13.99 -2.59 -7.73
N LYS A 21 -12.94 -2.00 -8.33
CA LYS A 21 -12.52 -2.35 -9.69
C LYS A 21 -12.15 -3.82 -9.79
N LYS A 22 -11.30 -4.32 -8.89
CA LYS A 22 -10.85 -5.72 -8.89
C LYS A 22 -12.00 -6.70 -8.67
N PHE A 23 -12.90 -6.43 -7.74
CA PHE A 23 -14.07 -7.30 -7.52
C PHE A 23 -15.00 -7.34 -8.75
N LYS A 24 -15.18 -6.21 -9.45
CA LYS A 24 -15.94 -6.17 -10.72
C LYS A 24 -15.24 -6.99 -11.81
N GLU A 25 -13.92 -6.87 -11.94
CA GLU A 25 -13.12 -7.66 -12.88
C GLU A 25 -13.22 -9.18 -12.57
N LEU A 26 -13.08 -9.55 -11.30
CA LEU A 26 -13.20 -10.96 -10.87
C LEU A 26 -14.61 -11.50 -11.07
N ALA A 27 -15.64 -10.73 -10.79
CA ALA A 27 -17.04 -11.14 -10.98
C ALA A 27 -17.38 -11.41 -12.45
N SER A 28 -16.69 -10.73 -13.40
CA SER A 28 -16.85 -10.91 -14.84
C SER A 28 -15.90 -11.94 -15.46
N ASN A 29 -14.93 -12.47 -14.69
CA ASN A 29 -13.91 -13.39 -15.18
C ASN A 29 -14.46 -14.82 -15.27
N SER A 30 -14.69 -15.32 -16.51
CA SER A 30 -15.19 -16.67 -16.79
C SER A 30 -14.19 -17.74 -16.35
N ASP A 31 -12.90 -17.56 -16.59
CA ASP A 31 -11.86 -18.55 -16.30
C ASP A 31 -11.72 -18.81 -14.80
N LEU A 32 -11.78 -17.72 -14.00
CA LEU A 32 -11.79 -17.85 -12.54
C LEU A 32 -13.04 -18.60 -12.06
N ARG A 33 -14.17 -18.31 -12.66
CA ARG A 33 -15.44 -18.93 -12.32
C ARG A 33 -15.45 -20.43 -12.66
N ASP A 34 -14.86 -20.80 -13.77
CA ASP A 34 -14.73 -22.19 -14.22
C ASP A 34 -13.70 -22.97 -13.40
N ALA A 35 -12.71 -22.28 -12.83
CA ALA A 35 -11.75 -22.87 -11.90
C ALA A 35 -12.35 -23.20 -10.52
N LEU A 36 -13.50 -22.60 -10.15
CA LEU A 36 -14.16 -22.90 -8.88
C LEU A 36 -14.87 -24.26 -8.95
N PRO A 37 -14.84 -25.06 -7.85
CA PRO A 37 -15.63 -26.28 -7.75
C PRO A 37 -17.11 -26.02 -8.02
N PRO A 38 -17.84 -26.87 -8.69
CA PRO A 38 -19.28 -26.68 -9.00
C PRO A 38 -20.11 -26.33 -7.75
N SER A 39 -19.79 -26.94 -6.61
CA SER A 39 -20.46 -26.68 -5.33
C SER A 39 -20.20 -25.26 -4.76
N ALA A 40 -19.14 -24.60 -5.21
CA ALA A 40 -18.78 -23.23 -4.82
C ALA A 40 -19.14 -22.19 -5.89
N ARG A 41 -19.65 -22.61 -7.05
CA ARG A 41 -20.10 -21.71 -8.10
C ARG A 41 -21.40 -21.04 -7.67
N VAL A 42 -21.30 -19.80 -7.24
CA VAL A 42 -22.46 -18.94 -6.96
C VAL A 42 -22.82 -18.15 -8.21
N ALA A 43 -24.06 -17.64 -8.25
CA ALA A 43 -24.44 -16.64 -9.24
C ALA A 43 -23.45 -15.47 -9.21
N THR A 44 -23.32 -14.75 -10.33
CA THR A 44 -22.45 -13.55 -10.39
C THR A 44 -22.83 -12.57 -9.29
N PRO A 45 -21.93 -12.25 -8.36
CA PRO A 45 -22.25 -11.36 -7.25
C PRO A 45 -22.49 -9.94 -7.75
N ARG A 46 -23.37 -9.22 -7.07
CA ARG A 46 -23.59 -7.80 -7.30
C ARG A 46 -22.52 -7.01 -6.52
N ILE A 47 -21.61 -6.36 -7.23
CA ILE A 47 -20.56 -5.55 -6.62
C ILE A 47 -21.08 -4.13 -6.44
N ILE A 48 -21.20 -3.69 -5.20
CA ILE A 48 -21.80 -2.41 -4.80
C ILE A 48 -20.91 -1.66 -3.79
N ASN A 49 -21.24 -0.41 -3.52
CA ASN A 49 -20.74 0.32 -2.35
C ASN A 49 -21.91 0.65 -1.40
N ALA A 50 -21.63 1.32 -0.28
CA ALA A 50 -22.64 1.59 0.74
C ALA A 50 -23.65 2.68 0.37
N SER A 51 -23.63 3.25 -0.83
CA SER A 51 -24.71 4.08 -1.36
C SER A 51 -25.94 3.27 -1.77
N GLU A 52 -25.76 1.96 -1.97
CA GLU A 52 -26.82 1.02 -2.33
C GLU A 52 -27.15 0.08 -1.16
N SER A 53 -28.36 -0.43 -1.10
CA SER A 53 -28.77 -1.41 -0.07
C SER A 53 -28.06 -2.74 -0.28
N ILE A 54 -27.49 -3.29 0.80
CA ILE A 54 -26.80 -4.58 0.79
C ILE A 54 -27.84 -5.70 0.91
N VAL A 55 -28.08 -6.40 -0.19
CA VAL A 55 -29.03 -7.50 -0.29
C VAL A 55 -28.29 -8.83 -0.52
N ASP A 56 -29.03 -9.96 -0.49
CA ASP A 56 -28.46 -11.28 -0.77
C ASP A 56 -27.77 -11.33 -2.14
N GLY A 57 -26.63 -11.94 -2.20
CA GLY A 57 -25.78 -11.99 -3.40
C GLY A 57 -24.92 -10.74 -3.62
N SER A 58 -24.94 -9.75 -2.69
CA SER A 58 -24.09 -8.56 -2.80
C SER A 58 -22.73 -8.76 -2.16
N ILE A 59 -21.71 -8.18 -2.80
CA ILE A 59 -20.41 -7.85 -2.20
C ILE A 59 -20.34 -6.33 -2.13
N CYS A 60 -20.44 -5.79 -0.92
CA CYS A 60 -20.34 -4.37 -0.66
C CYS A 60 -18.88 -4.05 -0.30
N VAL A 61 -18.26 -3.15 -1.05
CA VAL A 61 -16.90 -2.66 -0.77
C VAL A 61 -17.00 -1.21 -0.35
N GLU A 62 -16.45 -0.90 0.82
CA GLU A 62 -16.56 0.46 1.38
C GLU A 62 -15.38 0.76 2.31
N ASN A 63 -15.06 2.02 2.45
CA ASN A 63 -14.12 2.42 3.48
C ASN A 63 -14.79 2.45 4.87
N TYR A 64 -14.01 2.27 5.92
CA TYR A 64 -14.55 2.17 7.28
C TYR A 64 -15.24 3.47 7.76
N HIS A 65 -15.01 4.62 7.13
CA HIS A 65 -15.74 5.85 7.47
C HIS A 65 -17.24 5.72 7.23
N ALA A 66 -17.66 4.86 6.30
CA ALA A 66 -19.06 4.62 6.03
C ALA A 66 -19.83 3.96 7.19
N ILE A 67 -19.12 3.39 8.16
CA ILE A 67 -19.74 2.86 9.38
C ILE A 67 -19.93 3.90 10.49
N LEU A 68 -19.37 5.11 10.34
CA LEU A 68 -19.52 6.17 11.33
C LEU A 68 -20.94 6.72 11.33
N GLU A 69 -21.42 7.19 12.51
CA GLU A 69 -22.82 7.58 12.73
C GLU A 69 -23.33 8.72 11.85
N ASN A 70 -22.44 9.61 11.42
CA ASN A 70 -22.78 10.84 10.68
C ASN A 70 -22.64 10.70 9.16
N VAL A 71 -22.41 9.50 8.65
CA VAL A 71 -22.22 9.25 7.21
C VAL A 71 -23.45 8.59 6.64
N LYS A 72 -23.97 9.10 5.54
CA LYS A 72 -25.06 8.46 4.78
C LYS A 72 -24.53 7.17 4.17
N SER A 73 -24.85 6.04 4.79
CA SER A 73 -24.42 4.72 4.38
C SER A 73 -25.54 3.72 4.64
N SER A 74 -25.75 2.80 3.74
CA SER A 74 -26.74 1.72 3.87
C SER A 74 -26.29 0.58 4.80
N ILE A 75 -25.02 0.56 5.24
CA ILE A 75 -24.44 -0.55 6.01
C ILE A 75 -25.27 -0.84 7.25
N ARG A 76 -25.56 0.18 8.05
CA ARG A 76 -26.32 0.00 9.30
C ARG A 76 -27.72 -0.51 9.06
N GLU A 77 -28.45 0.10 8.14
CA GLU A 77 -29.84 -0.27 7.82
C GLU A 77 -29.93 -1.66 7.17
N SER A 78 -28.94 -1.98 6.32
CA SER A 78 -28.93 -3.23 5.57
C SER A 78 -28.50 -4.44 6.42
N LEU A 79 -27.63 -4.24 7.42
CA LEU A 79 -26.95 -5.34 8.13
C LEU A 79 -27.34 -5.49 9.59
N LYS A 80 -27.90 -4.46 10.26
CA LYS A 80 -28.34 -4.55 11.65
C LYS A 80 -29.39 -5.66 11.82
N GLY A 81 -29.14 -6.58 12.75
CA GLY A 81 -29.99 -7.77 12.96
C GLY A 81 -29.90 -8.84 11.87
N LYS A 82 -29.02 -8.68 10.86
CA LYS A 82 -28.87 -9.61 9.73
C LYS A 82 -27.44 -10.15 9.57
N GLY A 83 -26.56 -9.83 10.51
CA GLY A 83 -25.15 -10.17 10.42
C GLY A 83 -24.83 -11.66 10.45
N ALA A 84 -25.71 -12.50 10.99
CA ALA A 84 -25.52 -13.96 11.09
C ALA A 84 -25.23 -14.63 9.74
N ARG A 85 -25.57 -14.00 8.60
CA ARG A 85 -25.33 -14.49 7.25
C ARG A 85 -24.42 -13.56 6.42
N VAL A 86 -23.60 -12.79 7.10
CA VAL A 86 -22.63 -11.86 6.50
C VAL A 86 -21.21 -12.31 6.78
N ALA A 87 -20.38 -12.38 5.75
CA ALA A 87 -18.93 -12.47 5.91
C ALA A 87 -18.33 -11.06 5.82
N VAL A 88 -17.51 -10.69 6.77
CA VAL A 88 -16.75 -9.44 6.73
C VAL A 88 -15.31 -9.73 6.35
N LEU A 89 -14.83 -9.12 5.28
CA LEU A 89 -13.42 -9.08 4.90
C LEU A 89 -12.87 -7.72 5.33
N ASN A 90 -11.97 -7.73 6.29
CA ASN A 90 -11.38 -6.53 6.88
C ASN A 90 -9.97 -6.35 6.34
N ASP A 91 -9.82 -5.49 5.34
CA ASP A 91 -8.52 -5.19 4.75
C ASP A 91 -7.69 -4.28 5.67
N GLU A 92 -6.37 -4.42 5.62
CA GLU A 92 -5.42 -3.75 6.52
C GLU A 92 -5.80 -3.90 8.01
N ALA A 93 -6.13 -5.12 8.42
CA ALA A 93 -6.65 -5.46 9.76
C ALA A 93 -5.75 -4.99 10.92
N HIS A 94 -4.48 -4.69 10.66
CA HIS A 94 -3.56 -4.13 11.65
C HIS A 94 -4.02 -2.76 12.20
N HIS A 95 -4.82 -1.99 11.45
CA HIS A 95 -5.40 -0.74 11.95
C HIS A 95 -6.39 -0.97 13.08
N VAL A 96 -7.18 -2.03 13.01
CA VAL A 96 -8.14 -2.41 14.06
C VAL A 96 -7.42 -2.99 15.27
N ALA A 97 -6.37 -3.77 15.02
CA ALA A 97 -5.59 -4.42 16.08
C ALA A 97 -4.76 -3.42 16.90
N ASN A 98 -4.18 -2.40 16.25
CA ASN A 98 -3.30 -1.41 16.91
C ASN A 98 -4.03 -0.25 17.59
N GLU A 99 -5.36 -0.15 17.50
CA GLU A 99 -6.19 0.86 18.17
C GLU A 99 -5.64 2.31 18.13
N SER A 100 -4.97 2.68 17.05
CA SER A 100 -4.35 3.98 16.88
C SER A 100 -5.40 5.08 16.61
N GLY A 101 -6.13 5.51 17.66
CA GLY A 101 -7.03 6.64 17.62
C GLY A 101 -8.53 6.30 17.71
N LYS A 102 -9.36 7.34 17.84
CA LYS A 102 -10.82 7.22 18.04
C LYS A 102 -11.54 6.47 16.91
N THR A 103 -11.02 6.56 15.69
CA THR A 103 -11.64 5.99 14.50
C THR A 103 -11.41 4.48 14.40
N SER A 104 -10.20 4.01 14.67
CA SER A 104 -9.87 2.59 14.73
C SER A 104 -10.65 1.88 15.84
N LYS A 105 -10.87 2.55 16.96
CA LYS A 105 -11.70 2.05 18.05
C LYS A 105 -13.16 1.83 17.62
N LYS A 106 -13.77 2.81 16.94
CA LYS A 106 -15.14 2.69 16.41
C LYS A 106 -15.26 1.58 15.35
N TRP A 107 -14.23 1.40 14.53
CA TRP A 107 -14.17 0.31 13.57
C TRP A 107 -14.17 -1.05 14.27
N LYS A 108 -13.33 -1.21 15.30
CA LYS A 108 -13.30 -2.43 16.13
C LYS A 108 -14.63 -2.67 16.83
N GLU A 109 -15.21 -1.63 17.44
CA GLU A 109 -16.53 -1.70 18.07
C GLU A 109 -17.60 -2.20 17.09
N PHE A 110 -17.64 -1.68 15.87
CA PHE A 110 -18.59 -2.13 14.84
C PHE A 110 -18.41 -3.61 14.48
N LEU A 111 -17.18 -4.09 14.33
CA LEU A 111 -16.91 -5.49 13.98
C LEU A 111 -17.34 -6.47 15.07
N HIS A 112 -17.35 -6.03 16.33
CA HIS A 112 -17.72 -6.83 17.49
C HIS A 112 -19.09 -6.49 18.07
N ASP A 113 -19.84 -5.61 17.41
CA ASP A 113 -21.16 -5.15 17.88
C ASP A 113 -22.18 -6.32 17.80
N PRO A 114 -22.78 -6.73 18.94
CA PRO A 114 -23.74 -7.83 18.99
C PRO A 114 -25.03 -7.54 18.19
N ASP A 115 -25.36 -6.28 17.95
CA ASP A 115 -26.50 -5.89 17.12
C ASP A 115 -26.34 -6.35 15.65
N TYR A 116 -25.11 -6.48 15.19
CA TYR A 116 -24.79 -7.06 13.86
C TYR A 116 -24.55 -8.56 13.97
N GLY A 117 -23.77 -9.00 14.97
CA GLY A 117 -23.51 -10.41 15.23
C GLY A 117 -22.82 -11.13 14.07
N PHE A 118 -21.76 -10.54 13.52
CA PHE A 118 -21.00 -11.15 12.42
C PHE A 118 -20.27 -12.42 12.85
N PRO A 119 -20.61 -13.62 12.31
CA PRO A 119 -19.95 -14.86 12.71
C PRO A 119 -18.58 -15.05 12.04
N PHE A 120 -18.36 -14.36 10.90
CA PHE A 120 -17.15 -14.49 10.11
C PHE A 120 -16.55 -13.10 9.85
N VAL A 121 -15.51 -12.76 10.60
CA VAL A 121 -14.68 -11.56 10.39
C VAL A 121 -13.29 -12.04 10.05
N VAL A 122 -12.88 -11.88 8.78
CA VAL A 122 -11.57 -12.30 8.28
C VAL A 122 -10.73 -11.06 8.07
N GLY A 123 -9.69 -10.90 8.89
CA GLY A 123 -8.70 -9.85 8.73
C GLY A 123 -7.64 -10.23 7.69
N VAL A 124 -7.37 -9.32 6.76
CA VAL A 124 -6.28 -9.44 5.78
C VAL A 124 -5.28 -8.32 6.06
N SER A 125 -4.00 -8.63 6.14
CA SER A 125 -2.96 -7.63 6.35
C SER A 125 -1.62 -8.13 5.83
N GLY A 126 -0.86 -7.24 5.20
CA GLY A 126 0.55 -7.48 4.87
C GLY A 126 1.47 -7.32 6.09
N THR A 127 0.97 -6.74 7.19
CA THR A 127 1.72 -6.37 8.39
C THR A 127 0.98 -6.84 9.64
N CYS A 128 1.11 -8.12 9.97
CA CYS A 128 0.40 -8.77 11.07
C CYS A 128 1.06 -8.48 12.44
N TYR A 129 1.20 -7.20 12.81
CA TYR A 129 1.82 -6.78 14.07
C TYR A 129 0.91 -5.90 14.92
N VAL A 130 0.94 -6.08 16.24
CA VAL A 130 0.42 -5.18 17.26
C VAL A 130 1.63 -4.61 17.99
N GLY A 131 1.98 -3.35 17.73
CA GLY A 131 3.29 -2.83 18.12
C GLY A 131 4.41 -3.65 17.48
N ASP A 132 5.25 -4.25 18.31
CA ASP A 132 6.35 -5.13 17.86
C ASP A 132 6.00 -6.64 17.95
N ASP A 133 4.81 -6.99 18.43
CA ASP A 133 4.37 -8.37 18.58
C ASP A 133 3.56 -8.83 17.37
N TYR A 134 3.75 -10.10 17.00
CA TYR A 134 2.99 -10.72 15.91
C TYR A 134 1.57 -11.08 16.37
N PHE A 135 0.59 -11.04 15.47
CA PHE A 135 -0.78 -11.45 15.76
C PHE A 135 -0.83 -12.88 16.30
N ALA A 136 -1.63 -13.11 17.36
CA ALA A 136 -1.78 -14.43 17.97
C ALA A 136 -2.56 -15.40 17.06
N ASP A 137 -3.63 -14.92 16.39
CA ASP A 137 -4.57 -15.74 15.64
C ASP A 137 -4.38 -15.54 14.12
N VAL A 138 -3.33 -16.12 13.55
CA VAL A 138 -3.09 -16.12 12.11
C VAL A 138 -3.47 -17.46 11.53
N VAL A 139 -4.62 -17.55 10.85
CA VAL A 139 -5.13 -18.79 10.24
C VAL A 139 -4.41 -19.19 8.96
N HIS A 140 -3.85 -18.21 8.23
CA HIS A 140 -3.05 -18.46 7.03
C HIS A 140 -1.96 -17.41 6.90
N ARG A 141 -0.76 -17.84 6.52
CA ARG A 141 0.38 -16.98 6.29
C ARG A 141 1.06 -17.35 4.97
N TYR A 142 1.13 -16.37 4.07
CA TYR A 142 1.98 -16.44 2.90
C TYR A 142 3.22 -15.58 3.14
N SER A 143 4.35 -16.23 3.45
CA SER A 143 5.54 -15.51 3.89
C SER A 143 6.22 -14.79 2.73
N LEU A 144 6.91 -13.67 3.05
CA LEU A 144 7.75 -12.96 2.08
C LEU A 144 8.82 -13.90 1.47
N ARG A 145 9.41 -14.77 2.27
CA ARG A 145 10.39 -15.77 1.80
C ARG A 145 9.77 -16.66 0.72
N GLN A 146 8.59 -17.21 0.98
CA GLN A 146 7.86 -18.04 0.02
C GLN A 146 7.54 -17.26 -1.27
N ALA A 147 7.05 -16.01 -1.14
CA ALA A 147 6.77 -15.16 -2.28
C ALA A 147 8.01 -14.85 -3.15
N ILE A 148 9.19 -14.73 -2.52
CA ILE A 148 10.47 -14.54 -3.23
C ILE A 148 10.89 -15.85 -3.94
N GLU A 149 10.80 -16.99 -3.26
CA GLU A 149 11.15 -18.31 -3.80
C GLU A 149 10.24 -18.68 -4.99
N GLU A 150 8.96 -18.41 -4.89
CA GLU A 150 7.96 -18.60 -5.95
C GLU A 150 7.99 -17.48 -7.02
N LYS A 151 8.84 -16.49 -6.86
CA LYS A 151 9.06 -15.37 -7.82
C LYS A 151 7.83 -14.46 -8.02
N PHE A 152 6.92 -14.39 -7.07
CA PHE A 152 5.83 -13.41 -7.11
C PHE A 152 6.29 -11.99 -6.79
N VAL A 153 7.37 -11.86 -6.00
CA VAL A 153 7.97 -10.58 -5.63
C VAL A 153 9.46 -10.55 -5.93
N LYS A 154 10.06 -9.36 -5.88
CA LYS A 154 11.51 -9.19 -6.04
C LYS A 154 12.27 -9.75 -4.83
N LYS A 155 13.49 -10.22 -5.08
CA LYS A 155 14.43 -10.53 -4.01
C LYS A 155 14.92 -9.23 -3.36
N VAL A 156 14.99 -9.22 -2.03
CA VAL A 156 15.59 -8.13 -1.27
C VAL A 156 17.08 -8.44 -1.10
N GLU A 157 17.91 -7.46 -1.44
CA GLU A 157 19.32 -7.46 -1.12
C GLU A 157 19.56 -6.33 -0.12
N TYR A 158 19.97 -6.68 1.08
CA TYR A 158 20.41 -5.73 2.08
C TYR A 158 21.87 -5.37 1.83
N VAL A 159 22.14 -4.08 1.74
CA VAL A 159 23.50 -3.56 1.52
C VAL A 159 23.86 -2.75 2.76
N ASP A 160 24.78 -3.27 3.54
CA ASP A 160 25.32 -2.66 4.76
C ASP A 160 26.68 -1.99 4.51
N GLU A 161 26.88 -1.53 3.30
CA GLU A 161 28.09 -0.78 2.92
C GLU A 161 27.84 0.71 3.12
N LEU A 162 27.99 1.20 4.36
CA LEU A 162 28.22 2.63 4.56
C LEU A 162 29.71 2.87 4.31
N PRO A 163 30.09 3.84 3.46
CA PRO A 163 31.48 4.27 3.38
C PRO A 163 31.96 4.69 4.77
N ALA A 164 33.20 4.39 5.12
CA ALA A 164 33.81 4.80 6.38
C ALA A 164 33.81 6.34 6.56
N ALA A 165 33.52 7.09 5.50
CA ALA A 165 33.37 8.54 5.42
C ALA A 165 31.92 9.01 5.25
N ALA A 166 30.92 8.24 5.72
CA ALA A 166 29.48 8.60 5.62
C ALA A 166 29.11 9.92 6.32
N GLU A 167 30.06 10.60 6.93
CA GLU A 167 29.92 11.96 7.46
C GLU A 167 29.89 13.03 6.35
N ILE A 168 30.28 12.69 5.10
CA ILE A 168 30.27 13.64 3.97
C ILE A 168 28.99 13.35 3.14
N PRO A 169 28.01 14.26 3.13
CA PRO A 169 26.74 14.08 2.42
C PRO A 169 26.91 13.70 0.93
N GLU A 170 27.93 14.27 0.30
CA GLU A 170 28.23 14.07 -1.12
C GLU A 170 28.63 12.61 -1.44
N GLU A 171 29.47 11.97 -0.64
CA GLU A 171 29.87 10.57 -0.83
C GLU A 171 28.68 9.63 -0.66
N LYS A 172 27.78 9.95 0.28
CA LYS A 172 26.53 9.21 0.45
C LYS A 172 25.66 9.28 -0.82
N TRP A 173 25.47 10.47 -1.39
CA TRP A 173 24.72 10.64 -2.62
C TRP A 173 25.39 9.94 -3.81
N GLN A 174 26.70 9.95 -3.91
CA GLN A 174 27.44 9.24 -4.95
C GLN A 174 27.20 7.72 -4.88
N LEU A 175 27.24 7.14 -3.68
CA LEU A 175 26.97 5.72 -3.49
C LEU A 175 25.54 5.35 -3.91
N ILE A 176 24.55 6.10 -3.43
CA ILE A 176 23.13 5.90 -3.75
C ILE A 176 22.89 6.03 -5.25
N TYR A 177 23.47 7.06 -5.86
CA TYR A 177 23.37 7.34 -7.29
C TYR A 177 24.01 6.25 -8.14
N ASN A 178 25.20 5.76 -7.78
CA ASN A 178 25.88 4.69 -8.50
C ASN A 178 25.04 3.40 -8.50
N ARG A 179 24.42 3.05 -7.38
CA ARG A 179 23.49 1.91 -7.29
C ARG A 179 22.26 2.11 -8.18
N HIS A 180 21.67 3.32 -8.17
CA HIS A 180 20.56 3.66 -9.07
C HIS A 180 20.95 3.51 -10.53
N LYS A 181 22.13 4.03 -10.93
CA LYS A 181 22.68 3.94 -12.28
C LYS A 181 22.92 2.50 -12.72
N ASP A 182 23.39 1.65 -11.82
CA ASP A 182 23.58 0.22 -12.08
C ASP A 182 22.23 -0.46 -12.38
N TRP A 183 21.18 -0.14 -11.64
CA TRP A 183 19.84 -0.62 -11.93
C TRP A 183 19.33 -0.12 -13.28
N LYS A 184 19.54 1.14 -13.62
CA LYS A 184 19.19 1.69 -14.96
C LYS A 184 19.87 0.89 -16.06
N LYS A 185 21.15 0.57 -15.90
CA LYS A 185 21.92 -0.22 -16.88
C LYS A 185 21.38 -1.65 -17.00
N LYS A 186 21.14 -2.33 -15.86
CA LYS A 186 20.64 -3.71 -15.82
C LYS A 186 19.25 -3.86 -16.44
N LEU A 187 18.38 -2.84 -16.28
CA LEU A 187 16.98 -2.89 -16.67
C LEU A 187 16.71 -2.26 -18.05
N LYS A 188 17.72 -1.63 -18.65
CA LYS A 188 17.61 -0.94 -19.96
C LYS A 188 17.05 -1.85 -21.06
N SER A 189 17.53 -3.10 -21.14
CA SER A 189 17.08 -4.06 -22.16
C SER A 189 15.62 -4.49 -22.01
N ARG A 190 15.05 -4.30 -20.82
CA ARG A 190 13.65 -4.62 -20.52
C ARG A 190 12.72 -3.41 -20.65
N GLY A 191 13.26 -2.23 -20.99
CA GLY A 191 12.48 -0.99 -21.04
C GLY A 191 11.97 -0.51 -19.66
N ILE A 192 12.49 -1.09 -18.56
CA ILE A 192 12.08 -0.74 -17.21
C ILE A 192 12.95 0.40 -16.71
N ARG A 193 12.31 1.45 -16.22
CA ARG A 193 12.98 2.56 -15.56
C ARG A 193 12.91 2.40 -14.05
N PRO A 194 14.04 2.15 -13.37
CA PRO A 194 14.04 1.98 -11.92
C PRO A 194 13.74 3.28 -11.20
N LEU A 195 13.07 3.15 -10.07
CA LEU A 195 12.84 4.22 -9.10
C LEU A 195 13.64 3.94 -7.83
N THR A 196 14.17 5.00 -7.24
CA THR A 196 14.75 4.99 -5.90
C THR A 196 13.85 5.76 -4.95
N ILE A 197 13.52 5.15 -3.81
CA ILE A 197 12.80 5.82 -2.72
C ILE A 197 13.79 6.17 -1.63
N VAL A 198 13.79 7.45 -1.23
CA VAL A 198 14.53 7.95 -0.07
C VAL A 198 13.53 8.23 1.04
N VAL A 199 13.71 7.55 2.17
CA VAL A 199 12.79 7.64 3.31
C VAL A 199 13.38 8.53 4.38
N THR A 200 12.64 9.54 4.82
CA THR A 200 13.02 10.49 5.86
C THR A 200 12.06 10.41 7.05
N LYS A 201 12.41 11.07 8.14
CA LYS A 201 11.64 11.03 9.38
C LYS A 201 10.56 12.11 9.45
N THR A 202 10.85 13.31 8.97
CA THR A 202 9.93 14.45 9.04
C THR A 202 9.68 15.07 7.67
N ILE A 203 8.60 15.87 7.56
CA ILE A 203 8.27 16.60 6.33
C ILE A 203 9.40 17.59 5.98
N ALA A 204 9.93 18.30 6.97
CA ALA A 204 11.02 19.24 6.77
C ALA A 204 12.29 18.54 6.25
N ASP A 205 12.61 17.34 6.78
CA ASP A 205 13.73 16.55 6.26
C ASP A 205 13.48 16.09 4.83
N ALA A 206 12.24 15.69 4.50
CA ALA A 206 11.93 15.28 3.14
C ALA A 206 12.11 16.41 2.12
N GLU A 207 11.71 17.62 2.49
CA GLU A 207 11.89 18.80 1.65
C GLU A 207 13.36 19.14 1.47
N ARG A 208 14.11 19.23 2.56
CA ARG A 208 15.57 19.49 2.55
C ARG A 208 16.31 18.43 1.72
N VAL A 209 16.02 17.17 1.95
CA VAL A 209 16.66 16.05 1.24
C VAL A 209 16.29 16.03 -0.25
N ALA A 210 15.08 16.46 -0.62
CA ALA A 210 14.70 16.59 -2.02
C ALA A 210 15.49 17.72 -2.71
N GLU A 211 15.69 18.85 -2.04
CA GLU A 211 16.51 19.97 -2.54
C GLU A 211 17.98 19.54 -2.67
N GLU A 212 18.56 18.98 -1.62
CA GLU A 212 19.94 18.45 -1.64
C GLU A 212 20.17 17.44 -2.80
N LEU A 213 19.20 16.56 -3.03
CA LEU A 213 19.28 15.60 -4.13
C LEU A 213 19.16 16.27 -5.50
N GLN A 214 18.31 17.31 -5.65
CA GLN A 214 18.23 18.08 -6.89
C GLN A 214 19.55 18.81 -7.18
N ASP A 215 20.16 19.43 -6.19
CA ASP A 215 21.45 20.12 -6.32
C ASP A 215 22.56 19.12 -6.70
N PHE A 216 22.62 17.99 -6.02
CA PHE A 216 23.53 16.90 -6.37
C PHE A 216 23.36 16.42 -7.81
N LEU A 217 22.12 16.23 -8.28
CA LEU A 217 21.87 15.79 -9.66
C LEU A 217 22.24 16.86 -10.69
N GLN A 218 22.01 18.15 -10.40
CA GLN A 218 22.43 19.24 -11.28
C GLN A 218 23.95 19.21 -11.50
N GLU A 219 24.70 19.10 -10.43
CA GLU A 219 26.16 19.08 -10.48
C GLU A 219 26.68 17.79 -11.13
N TRP A 220 26.19 16.63 -10.67
CA TRP A 220 26.71 15.31 -11.06
C TRP A 220 26.34 14.90 -12.50
N GLU A 221 25.10 15.16 -12.91
CA GLU A 221 24.62 14.86 -14.26
C GLU A 221 24.80 16.05 -15.23
N ARG A 222 25.21 17.22 -14.74
CA ARG A 222 25.34 18.47 -15.51
C ARG A 222 24.03 18.85 -16.23
N ILE A 223 22.93 18.78 -15.51
CA ILE A 223 21.59 19.10 -15.98
C ILE A 223 21.11 20.43 -15.40
N ASP A 224 20.12 21.06 -16.05
CA ASP A 224 19.53 22.29 -15.55
C ASP A 224 18.58 22.02 -14.36
N PRO A 225 18.26 23.07 -13.54
CA PRO A 225 17.40 22.93 -12.37
C PRO A 225 16.03 22.32 -12.67
N GLY A 226 15.40 22.67 -13.81
CA GLY A 226 14.10 22.15 -14.18
C GLY A 226 14.15 20.65 -14.55
N GLN A 227 15.27 20.17 -15.08
CA GLN A 227 15.49 18.76 -15.33
C GLN A 227 15.70 17.99 -14.02
N ALA A 228 16.43 18.55 -13.06
CA ALA A 228 16.62 17.94 -11.75
C ALA A 228 15.30 17.87 -10.97
N GLU A 229 14.51 18.95 -10.94
CA GLU A 229 13.17 18.97 -10.35
C GLU A 229 12.23 17.94 -10.98
N ALA A 230 12.28 17.76 -12.28
CA ALA A 230 11.45 16.77 -12.97
C ALA A 230 11.79 15.32 -12.56
N LYS A 231 13.04 15.04 -12.13
CA LYS A 231 13.50 13.72 -11.70
C LYS A 231 13.19 13.42 -10.24
N VAL A 232 13.04 14.43 -9.38
CA VAL A 232 12.84 14.26 -7.94
C VAL A 232 11.40 14.60 -7.56
N LEU A 233 10.70 13.66 -6.93
CA LEU A 233 9.32 13.83 -6.48
C LEU A 233 9.28 13.78 -4.94
N CYS A 234 9.07 14.93 -4.28
CA CYS A 234 8.85 14.97 -2.84
C CYS A 234 7.37 14.70 -2.54
N VAL A 235 7.10 13.66 -1.72
CA VAL A 235 5.74 13.21 -1.40
C VAL A 235 5.57 13.09 0.10
N THR A 236 4.73 13.95 0.67
CA THR A 236 4.40 13.95 2.10
C THR A 236 2.91 14.24 2.30
N SER A 237 2.45 14.20 3.55
CA SER A 237 1.07 14.57 3.91
C SER A 237 0.80 16.09 3.88
N ALA A 238 1.80 16.93 3.63
CA ALA A 238 1.62 18.37 3.54
C ALA A 238 0.71 18.76 2.35
N ALA A 239 -0.17 19.72 2.56
CA ALA A 239 -1.12 20.17 1.52
C ALA A 239 -0.43 20.59 0.21
N LYS A 240 0.75 21.22 0.29
CA LYS A 240 1.54 21.62 -0.89
C LYS A 240 2.03 20.42 -1.73
N HIS A 241 2.10 19.21 -1.16
CA HIS A 241 2.53 18.00 -1.86
C HIS A 241 1.36 17.16 -2.43
N GLN A 242 0.10 17.58 -2.24
CA GLN A 242 -1.06 16.86 -2.80
C GLN A 242 -0.98 16.65 -4.33
N PRO A 243 -0.54 17.63 -5.15
CA PRO A 243 -0.33 17.39 -6.57
C PRO A 243 0.69 16.28 -6.86
N ASN A 244 1.73 16.13 -6.01
CA ASN A 244 2.74 15.10 -6.14
C ASN A 244 2.19 13.71 -5.80
N VAL A 245 1.24 13.61 -4.87
CA VAL A 245 0.53 12.36 -4.57
C VAL A 245 -0.22 11.84 -5.81
N ALA A 246 -0.87 12.74 -6.56
CA ALA A 246 -1.52 12.35 -7.81
C ALA A 246 -0.50 11.85 -8.87
N ARG A 247 0.68 12.45 -8.94
CA ARG A 247 1.77 12.02 -9.85
C ARG A 247 2.31 10.63 -9.53
N LEU A 248 2.24 10.17 -8.27
CA LEU A 248 2.64 8.81 -7.89
C LEU A 248 1.90 7.73 -8.67
N ARG A 249 0.63 7.96 -9.04
CA ARG A 249 -0.18 6.98 -9.79
C ARG A 249 0.36 6.71 -11.20
N THR A 250 1.21 7.58 -11.70
CA THR A 250 1.74 7.52 -13.08
C THR A 250 3.26 7.49 -13.15
N VAL A 251 3.97 7.32 -12.03
CA VAL A 251 5.45 7.32 -12.02
C VAL A 251 6.06 6.18 -12.83
N ASP A 252 5.38 5.03 -12.93
CA ASP A 252 5.79 3.88 -13.73
C ASP A 252 5.53 4.07 -15.24
N SER A 253 4.77 5.09 -15.62
CA SER A 253 4.49 5.39 -17.02
C SER A 253 5.78 5.72 -17.79
N PRO A 254 5.94 5.27 -19.04
CA PRO A 254 7.08 5.64 -19.88
C PRO A 254 7.27 7.15 -20.06
N ALA A 255 6.18 7.92 -19.97
CA ALA A 255 6.22 9.38 -20.11
C ALA A 255 6.72 10.10 -18.84
N SER A 256 6.73 9.45 -17.68
CA SER A 256 7.20 10.07 -16.44
C SER A 256 8.73 10.29 -16.48
N LYS A 257 9.19 11.42 -15.97
CA LYS A 257 10.63 11.72 -15.83
C LYS A 257 11.16 11.44 -14.42
N VAL A 258 10.28 11.07 -13.49
CA VAL A 258 10.63 10.81 -12.09
C VAL A 258 11.53 9.58 -11.99
N GLU A 259 12.64 9.72 -11.31
CA GLU A 259 13.61 8.65 -10.99
C GLU A 259 13.77 8.49 -9.47
N TRP A 260 13.47 9.53 -8.71
CA TRP A 260 13.67 9.61 -7.28
C TRP A 260 12.40 10.04 -6.58
N ILE A 261 12.06 9.38 -5.49
CA ILE A 261 10.93 9.75 -4.64
C ILE A 261 11.47 9.96 -3.24
N VAL A 262 11.27 11.15 -2.71
CA VAL A 262 11.60 11.47 -1.31
C VAL A 262 10.32 11.54 -0.52
N SER A 263 10.24 10.78 0.57
CA SER A 263 9.00 10.66 1.34
C SER A 263 9.27 10.51 2.83
N VAL A 264 8.32 10.97 3.64
CA VAL A 264 8.30 10.66 5.08
C VAL A 264 7.76 9.25 5.27
N SER A 265 8.33 8.52 6.20
CA SER A 265 8.03 7.16 6.72
C SER A 265 6.93 6.33 6.06
N MET A 266 5.87 6.95 5.56
CA MET A 266 4.75 6.29 4.91
C MET A 266 4.42 6.98 3.58
N LEU A 267 4.76 6.31 2.51
CA LEU A 267 4.02 6.52 1.27
C LEU A 267 2.58 6.07 1.55
N SER A 268 1.63 6.96 1.32
CA SER A 268 0.21 6.76 1.63
C SER A 268 -0.29 5.39 1.19
N GLU A 269 -1.18 4.80 1.98
CA GLU A 269 -1.87 3.55 1.63
C GLU A 269 -2.54 3.65 0.24
N GLY A 270 -2.58 2.52 -0.47
CA GLY A 270 -3.16 2.48 -1.81
C GLY A 270 -2.22 2.88 -2.96
N TRP A 271 -0.95 3.19 -2.69
CA TRP A 271 0.03 3.43 -3.75
C TRP A 271 0.62 2.11 -4.28
N ASP A 272 0.53 1.91 -5.58
CA ASP A 272 0.97 0.70 -6.28
C ASP A 272 2.00 1.05 -7.36
N VAL A 273 3.29 1.03 -6.99
CA VAL A 273 4.40 1.27 -7.92
C VAL A 273 5.27 0.04 -8.01
N LYS A 274 5.52 -0.43 -9.23
CA LYS A 274 6.23 -1.68 -9.51
C LYS A 274 7.72 -1.48 -9.75
N ASN A 275 8.11 -0.29 -10.21
CA ASN A 275 9.48 -0.01 -10.66
C ASN A 275 10.44 0.43 -9.56
N VAL A 276 10.12 0.22 -8.28
CA VAL A 276 11.01 0.52 -7.16
C VAL A 276 12.08 -0.56 -7.06
N PHE A 277 13.35 -0.20 -7.25
CA PHE A 277 14.49 -1.11 -7.19
C PHE A 277 15.50 -0.76 -6.10
N GLN A 278 15.36 0.40 -5.49
CA GLN A 278 16.19 0.83 -4.38
C GLN A 278 15.35 1.57 -3.34
N ILE A 279 15.58 1.26 -2.07
CA ILE A 279 15.00 1.97 -0.93
C ILE A 279 16.15 2.37 -0.02
N VAL A 280 16.22 3.66 0.29
CA VAL A 280 17.29 4.26 1.08
C VAL A 280 16.69 4.88 2.32
N PRO A 281 16.94 4.34 3.51
CA PRO A 281 16.69 5.08 4.75
C PRO A 281 17.72 6.21 4.84
N HIS A 282 17.25 7.47 4.86
CA HIS A 282 18.18 8.61 4.90
C HIS A 282 18.84 8.79 6.26
N GLU A 283 18.16 8.38 7.33
CA GLU A 283 18.64 8.44 8.71
C GLU A 283 18.61 7.05 9.34
N GLU A 284 19.55 6.76 10.26
CA GLU A 284 19.62 5.49 10.99
C GLU A 284 18.33 5.10 11.71
N ARG A 285 17.51 6.10 12.08
CA ARG A 285 16.23 5.92 12.78
C ARG A 285 15.00 6.02 11.88
N ALA A 286 15.15 6.09 10.56
CA ALA A 286 14.00 6.13 9.65
C ALA A 286 13.18 4.82 9.70
N PHE A 287 13.76 3.74 10.19
CA PHE A 287 13.13 2.43 10.36
C PHE A 287 13.09 1.99 11.84
N ASN A 288 12.35 2.71 12.67
CA ASN A 288 12.28 2.42 14.10
C ASN A 288 11.33 1.29 14.50
N SER A 289 10.51 0.76 13.58
CA SER A 289 9.59 -0.33 13.88
C SER A 289 9.59 -1.39 12.78
N LYS A 290 9.37 -2.65 13.18
CA LYS A 290 9.20 -3.77 12.25
C LYS A 290 8.02 -3.53 11.29
N LEU A 291 6.97 -2.89 11.78
CA LEU A 291 5.79 -2.53 10.99
C LEU A 291 6.16 -1.58 9.85
N LEU A 292 6.90 -0.52 10.14
CA LEU A 292 7.34 0.47 9.16
C LEU A 292 8.24 -0.15 8.10
N ILE A 293 9.22 -0.96 8.51
CA ILE A 293 10.10 -1.71 7.61
C ILE A 293 9.26 -2.60 6.69
N ALA A 294 8.31 -3.36 7.23
CA ALA A 294 7.46 -4.25 6.45
C ALA A 294 6.60 -3.49 5.43
N GLN A 295 6.05 -2.33 5.81
CA GLN A 295 5.24 -1.50 4.91
C GLN A 295 6.07 -0.91 3.76
N VAL A 296 7.24 -0.36 4.05
CA VAL A 296 8.11 0.25 3.03
C VAL A 296 8.69 -0.82 2.10
N LEU A 297 9.19 -1.93 2.65
CA LEU A 297 9.70 -3.04 1.86
C LEU A 297 8.60 -3.66 1.00
N GLY A 298 7.40 -3.87 1.54
CA GLY A 298 6.28 -4.45 0.82
C GLY A 298 5.95 -3.70 -0.48
N ARG A 299 6.12 -2.38 -0.49
CA ARG A 299 5.92 -1.57 -1.70
C ARG A 299 7.05 -1.73 -2.73
N GLY A 300 8.30 -1.83 -2.27
CA GLY A 300 9.46 -2.04 -3.13
C GLY A 300 9.54 -3.43 -3.77
N LEU A 301 8.81 -4.41 -3.22
CA LEU A 301 8.89 -5.81 -3.62
C LEU A 301 8.07 -6.16 -4.86
N ARG A 302 7.12 -5.32 -5.27
CA ARG A 302 6.26 -5.58 -6.43
C ARG A 302 7.08 -5.69 -7.71
N ARG A 303 6.80 -6.70 -8.52
CA ARG A 303 7.49 -6.90 -9.79
C ARG A 303 6.86 -6.04 -10.87
N PRO A 304 7.67 -5.43 -11.75
CA PRO A 304 7.16 -4.92 -13.02
C PRO A 304 6.64 -6.10 -13.86
N ASP A 305 5.64 -5.83 -14.65
CA ASP A 305 5.02 -6.78 -15.58
C ASP A 305 6.00 -7.20 -16.65
#